data_6f7a8a7a2986d21fa03ee90b0dc05138
#
_entry.id   6f7a8a7a2986d21fa03ee90b0dc05138
#
_cell.length_a   1.000
_cell.length_b   1.000
_cell.length_c   1.000
_cell.angle_alpha   90.00
_cell.angle_beta   90.00
_cell.angle_gamma   90.00
#
_symmetry.space_group_name_H-M   'P 1'
#
loop_
_entity.id
_entity.type
_entity.pdbx_description
1 polymer ?
#
loop_
_entity_poly.entity_id
_entity_poly.type
_entity_poly.pdbx_seq_one_letter_code
_entity_poly.pdbx_strand_id
1 'polypeptide(L)'
;RLEELEPMEVVQYYLNRYHKAMEALNVLSPSIEPHASGHIIEQIQLVQKILDAGYAYESEGSVYFDVAKYNKDYHYGKLSGRNLDDVLNTTRDLDGQSEKRNPADFALWKKAQPEHIMRWPSPWSDGFPGWHAECTAMGRKYLGEHFDIHGGGMDLIFPHHECEIAQSVASQGDDMVHYWMHNNMITINGTKMGKSLGNFITLDEFFNGTHKLLAQAYTPMTIRFFILQAHYRSTVDFSNEALQAS
;
A
#
# COMPACT_ATOMS: atom_id res chain seq x y z
N ARG A 1 7.83 9.87 17.97
CA ARG A 1 7.58 10.17 19.43
C ARG A 1 8.44 9.29 20.32
N LEU A 2 8.57 7.98 20.05
CA LEU A 2 9.41 7.08 20.84
C LEU A 2 10.91 7.36 20.67
N GLU A 3 11.32 7.92 19.53
CA GLU A 3 12.72 8.17 19.20
C GLU A 3 13.08 9.68 19.27
N GLU A 4 12.11 10.54 19.64
CA GLU A 4 12.25 12.00 19.71
C GLU A 4 12.78 12.64 18.39
N LEU A 5 12.53 11.97 17.25
CA LEU A 5 12.96 12.38 15.93
C LEU A 5 11.79 13.00 15.14
N GLU A 6 12.11 13.89 14.21
CA GLU A 6 11.16 14.36 13.21
C GLU A 6 10.76 13.23 12.24
N PRO A 7 9.50 13.21 11.73
CA PRO A 7 9.03 12.14 10.86
C PRO A 7 9.94 11.86 9.68
N MET A 8 10.49 12.89 9.04
CA MET A 8 11.35 12.72 7.86
C MET A 8 12.74 12.20 8.21
N GLU A 9 13.25 12.41 9.44
CA GLU A 9 14.48 11.78 9.91
C GLU A 9 14.28 10.26 10.05
N VAL A 10 13.14 9.84 10.61
CA VAL A 10 12.77 8.41 10.72
C VAL A 10 12.65 7.79 9.33
N VAL A 11 11.95 8.45 8.40
CA VAL A 11 11.81 7.99 7.02
C VAL A 11 13.18 7.83 6.36
N GLN A 12 14.05 8.83 6.45
CA GLN A 12 15.39 8.78 5.83
C GLN A 12 16.25 7.66 6.41
N TYR A 13 16.19 7.45 7.72
CA TYR A 13 16.93 6.37 8.37
C TYR A 13 16.54 4.99 7.82
N TYR A 14 15.22 4.69 7.76
CA TYR A 14 14.74 3.41 7.27
C TYR A 14 14.88 3.25 5.76
N LEU A 15 14.74 4.33 4.99
CA LEU A 15 14.96 4.32 3.55
C LEU A 15 16.43 3.95 3.20
N ASN A 16 17.40 4.51 3.91
CA ASN A 16 18.80 4.16 3.73
C ASN A 16 19.08 2.67 4.03
N ARG A 17 18.42 2.11 5.03
CA ARG A 17 18.52 0.66 5.34
C ARG A 17 17.86 -0.20 4.26
N TYR A 18 16.72 0.23 3.76
CA TYR A 18 16.05 -0.44 2.65
C TYR A 18 16.93 -0.49 1.40
N HIS A 19 17.51 0.64 1.01
CA HIS A 19 18.41 0.70 -0.15
C HIS A 19 19.64 -0.22 0.01
N LYS A 20 20.27 -0.22 1.18
CA LYS A 20 21.39 -1.14 1.47
C LYS A 20 20.98 -2.61 1.36
N ALA A 21 19.79 -2.96 1.84
CA ALA A 21 19.31 -4.33 1.74
C ALA A 21 18.99 -4.72 0.28
N MET A 22 18.42 -3.82 -0.51
CA MET A 22 18.16 -4.04 -1.95
C MET A 22 19.47 -4.15 -2.74
N GLU A 23 20.46 -3.31 -2.45
CA GLU A 23 21.79 -3.39 -3.04
C GLU A 23 22.47 -4.74 -2.72
N ALA A 24 22.42 -5.18 -1.46
CA ALA A 24 22.95 -6.48 -1.06
C ALA A 24 22.28 -7.65 -1.80
N LEU A 25 20.98 -7.56 -2.05
CA LEU A 25 20.22 -8.51 -2.87
C LEU A 25 20.48 -8.34 -4.38
N ASN A 26 21.35 -7.41 -4.80
CA ASN A 26 21.64 -7.10 -6.20
C ASN A 26 20.37 -6.76 -7.01
N VAL A 27 19.43 -6.02 -6.40
CA VAL A 27 18.21 -5.49 -7.04
C VAL A 27 18.57 -4.18 -7.73
N LEU A 28 18.20 -4.05 -8.99
CA LEU A 28 18.38 -2.80 -9.73
C LEU A 28 17.50 -1.70 -9.15
N SER A 29 18.06 -0.50 -9.01
CA SER A 29 17.29 0.67 -8.58
C SER A 29 16.22 1.01 -9.61
N PRO A 30 15.02 1.44 -9.16
CA PRO A 30 14.00 1.94 -10.08
C PRO A 30 14.43 3.27 -10.71
N SER A 31 13.79 3.64 -11.81
CA SER A 31 14.07 4.93 -12.47
C SER A 31 13.69 6.12 -11.59
N ILE A 32 12.68 5.94 -10.72
CA ILE A 32 12.22 6.96 -9.76
C ILE A 32 11.60 6.28 -8.54
N GLU A 33 11.82 6.86 -7.37
CA GLU A 33 11.17 6.51 -6.10
C GLU A 33 10.41 7.74 -5.58
N PRO A 34 9.15 7.95 -6.01
CA PRO A 34 8.39 9.10 -5.59
C PRO A 34 7.93 8.96 -4.13
N HIS A 35 8.05 10.06 -3.37
CA HIS A 35 7.57 10.13 -1.99
C HIS A 35 6.16 10.71 -1.95
N ALA A 36 5.24 10.06 -1.27
CA ALA A 36 3.85 10.52 -1.12
C ALA A 36 3.78 11.92 -0.49
N SER A 37 4.62 12.19 0.53
CA SER A 37 4.72 13.50 1.18
C SER A 37 5.23 14.63 0.25
N GLY A 38 5.91 14.29 -0.83
CA GLY A 38 6.34 15.23 -1.87
C GLY A 38 5.30 15.49 -2.96
N HIS A 39 4.14 14.82 -2.90
CA HIS A 39 3.10 14.84 -3.95
C HIS A 39 1.72 15.22 -3.42
N ILE A 40 1.67 15.98 -2.35
CA ILE A 40 0.42 16.43 -1.72
C ILE A 40 -0.45 17.24 -2.66
N ILE A 41 0.15 18.09 -3.49
CA ILE A 41 -0.58 18.90 -4.47
C ILE A 41 -1.30 18.02 -5.48
N GLU A 42 -0.64 17.02 -6.03
CA GLU A 42 -1.21 16.09 -7.00
C GLU A 42 -2.34 15.25 -6.38
N GLN A 43 -2.19 14.86 -5.12
CA GLN A 43 -3.22 14.13 -4.38
C GLN A 43 -4.44 15.01 -4.12
N ILE A 44 -4.27 16.27 -3.73
CA ILE A 44 -5.38 17.24 -3.58
C ILE A 44 -6.10 17.43 -4.92
N GLN A 45 -5.36 17.57 -6.02
CA GLN A 45 -5.93 17.70 -7.36
C GLN A 45 -6.71 16.46 -7.79
N LEU A 46 -6.24 15.26 -7.46
CA LEU A 46 -6.96 14.02 -7.70
C LEU A 46 -8.28 13.98 -6.92
N VAL A 47 -8.22 14.29 -5.62
CA VAL A 47 -9.42 14.32 -4.77
C VAL A 47 -10.44 15.32 -5.29
N GLN A 48 -9.99 16.50 -5.71
CA GLN A 48 -10.88 17.51 -6.29
C GLN A 48 -11.55 17.01 -7.58
N LYS A 49 -10.82 16.34 -8.47
CA LYS A 49 -11.41 15.75 -9.69
C LYS A 49 -12.48 14.72 -9.37
N ILE A 50 -12.29 13.89 -8.35
CA ILE A 50 -13.27 12.88 -7.91
C ILE A 50 -14.51 13.56 -7.31
N LEU A 51 -14.32 14.65 -6.55
CA LEU A 51 -15.43 15.48 -6.03
C LEU A 51 -16.23 16.12 -7.18
N ASP A 52 -15.55 16.73 -8.15
CA ASP A 52 -16.18 17.40 -9.29
C ASP A 52 -16.95 16.40 -10.17
N ALA A 53 -16.45 15.16 -10.30
CA ALA A 53 -17.14 14.06 -10.94
C ALA A 53 -18.34 13.51 -10.12
N GLY A 54 -18.46 13.94 -8.87
CA GLY A 54 -19.56 13.61 -7.99
C GLY A 54 -19.46 12.23 -7.32
N TYR A 55 -18.30 11.59 -7.31
CA TYR A 55 -18.05 10.30 -6.64
C TYR A 55 -17.39 10.44 -5.26
N ALA A 56 -17.32 11.66 -4.74
CA ALA A 56 -16.86 11.94 -3.39
C ALA A 56 -17.74 12.98 -2.71
N TYR A 57 -17.61 13.11 -1.40
CA TYR A 57 -18.31 14.08 -0.59
C TYR A 57 -17.46 14.53 0.60
N GLU A 58 -17.69 15.75 1.05
CA GLU A 58 -17.08 16.29 2.27
C GLU A 58 -17.93 15.92 3.50
N SER A 59 -17.26 15.61 4.60
CA SER A 59 -17.86 15.39 5.92
C SER A 59 -16.88 15.80 7.01
N GLU A 60 -17.28 16.72 7.88
CA GLU A 60 -16.50 17.20 9.04
C GLU A 60 -15.07 17.68 8.71
N GLY A 61 -14.82 18.12 7.46
CA GLY A 61 -13.50 18.55 6.97
C GLY A 61 -12.63 17.40 6.43
N SER A 62 -13.16 16.19 6.36
CA SER A 62 -12.60 15.04 5.64
C SER A 62 -13.33 14.89 4.28
N VAL A 63 -12.71 14.19 3.33
CA VAL A 63 -13.33 13.83 2.04
C VAL A 63 -13.35 12.32 1.90
N TYR A 64 -14.51 11.79 1.56
CA TYR A 64 -14.75 10.36 1.39
C TYR A 64 -15.18 10.03 -0.02
N PHE A 65 -14.73 8.89 -0.53
CA PHE A 65 -15.21 8.31 -1.77
C PHE A 65 -16.57 7.63 -1.53
N ASP A 66 -17.56 7.94 -2.38
CA ASP A 66 -18.92 7.39 -2.33
C ASP A 66 -18.98 6.07 -3.11
N VAL A 67 -18.66 4.97 -2.42
CA VAL A 67 -18.61 3.63 -3.03
C VAL A 67 -19.97 3.19 -3.53
N ALA A 68 -21.04 3.51 -2.80
CA ALA A 68 -22.40 3.13 -3.20
C ALA A 68 -22.84 3.82 -4.49
N LYS A 69 -22.50 5.11 -4.67
CA LYS A 69 -22.77 5.84 -5.91
C LYS A 69 -21.92 5.31 -7.05
N TYR A 70 -20.63 5.13 -6.84
CA TYR A 70 -19.72 4.59 -7.84
C TYR A 70 -20.19 3.21 -8.34
N ASN A 71 -20.62 2.34 -7.42
CA ASN A 71 -21.06 0.97 -7.77
C ASN A 71 -22.36 0.93 -8.60
N LYS A 72 -23.14 2.02 -8.64
CA LYS A 72 -24.33 2.12 -9.54
C LYS A 72 -23.94 2.34 -11.01
N ASP A 73 -22.87 3.10 -11.22
CA ASP A 73 -22.42 3.51 -12.57
C ASP A 73 -21.31 2.58 -13.10
N TYR A 74 -20.51 2.03 -12.18
CA TYR A 74 -19.37 1.15 -12.42
C TYR A 74 -19.43 -0.06 -11.47
N HIS A 75 -18.54 -0.99 -11.63
CA HIS A 75 -18.46 -2.16 -10.76
C HIS A 75 -17.31 -2.01 -9.76
N TYR A 76 -17.61 -1.76 -8.46
CA TYR A 76 -16.65 -1.81 -7.37
C TYR A 76 -16.42 -3.26 -6.95
N GLY A 77 -15.16 -3.71 -6.95
CA GLY A 77 -14.80 -5.12 -6.73
C GLY A 77 -14.41 -5.85 -8.01
N LYS A 78 -14.18 -5.13 -9.11
CA LYS A 78 -13.80 -5.69 -10.41
C LYS A 78 -12.52 -6.52 -10.35
N LEU A 79 -11.52 -6.07 -9.59
CA LEU A 79 -10.22 -6.75 -9.43
C LEU A 79 -10.30 -7.87 -8.39
N SER A 80 -10.93 -7.62 -7.27
CA SER A 80 -11.00 -8.55 -6.13
C SER A 80 -12.05 -9.63 -6.27
N GLY A 81 -13.00 -9.47 -7.20
CA GLY A 81 -14.17 -10.35 -7.34
C GLY A 81 -15.18 -10.22 -6.21
N ARG A 82 -15.05 -9.20 -5.35
CA ARG A 82 -15.98 -8.95 -4.24
C ARG A 82 -17.17 -8.12 -4.72
N ASN A 83 -18.34 -8.41 -4.17
CA ASN A 83 -19.51 -7.55 -4.33
C ASN A 83 -19.61 -6.56 -3.14
N LEU A 84 -20.47 -5.55 -3.26
CA LEU A 84 -20.63 -4.52 -2.22
C LEU A 84 -21.11 -5.10 -0.88
N ASP A 85 -21.97 -6.14 -0.91
CA ASP A 85 -22.45 -6.78 0.32
C ASP A 85 -21.32 -7.50 1.06
N ASP A 86 -20.39 -8.14 0.33
CA ASP A 86 -19.19 -8.74 0.91
C ASP A 86 -18.31 -7.68 1.59
N VAL A 87 -18.19 -6.50 0.96
CA VAL A 87 -17.43 -5.38 1.51
C VAL A 87 -18.05 -4.87 2.80
N LEU A 88 -19.37 -4.67 2.82
CA LEU A 88 -20.11 -4.20 4.00
C LEU A 88 -19.98 -5.18 5.18
N ASN A 89 -20.03 -6.48 4.92
CA ASN A 89 -19.91 -7.52 5.95
C ASN A 89 -18.49 -7.66 6.52
N THR A 90 -17.47 -7.16 5.81
CA THR A 90 -16.06 -7.27 6.21
C THR A 90 -15.45 -5.97 6.72
N THR A 91 -16.21 -4.88 6.70
CA THR A 91 -15.73 -3.56 7.15
C THR A 91 -15.48 -3.58 8.66
N ARG A 92 -14.26 -3.24 9.06
CA ARG A 92 -13.89 -3.11 10.47
C ARG A 92 -14.36 -1.77 11.00
N ASP A 93 -14.68 -1.72 12.30
CA ASP A 93 -14.86 -0.45 13.01
C ASP A 93 -13.53 0.31 13.02
N LEU A 94 -13.44 1.36 12.20
CA LEU A 94 -12.28 2.24 12.11
C LEU A 94 -12.69 3.63 12.60
N ASP A 95 -11.70 4.41 13.04
CA ASP A 95 -11.90 5.81 13.41
C ASP A 95 -12.52 6.60 12.24
N GLY A 96 -13.55 7.41 12.54
CA GLY A 96 -14.27 8.20 11.55
C GLY A 96 -15.42 7.48 10.85
N GLN A 97 -15.88 6.32 11.33
CA GLN A 97 -17.07 5.65 10.78
C GLN A 97 -18.33 6.51 10.87
N SER A 98 -18.48 7.33 11.92
CA SER A 98 -19.61 8.25 12.09
C SER A 98 -19.65 9.39 11.05
N GLU A 99 -18.52 9.70 10.40
CA GLU A 99 -18.42 10.72 9.35
C GLU A 99 -18.85 10.19 7.99
N LYS A 100 -18.90 8.87 7.80
CA LYS A 100 -19.19 8.21 6.52
C LYS A 100 -20.69 8.05 6.29
N ARG A 101 -21.12 8.21 5.04
CA ARG A 101 -22.49 7.90 4.61
C ARG A 101 -22.75 6.40 4.53
N ASN A 102 -21.71 5.63 4.17
CA ASN A 102 -21.77 4.19 4.05
C ASN A 102 -20.47 3.58 4.64
N PRO A 103 -20.53 2.48 5.39
CA PRO A 103 -19.33 1.82 5.94
C PRO A 103 -18.29 1.42 4.91
N ALA A 104 -18.68 1.16 3.66
CA ALA A 104 -17.77 0.83 2.57
C ALA A 104 -17.00 2.04 2.02
N ASP A 105 -17.43 3.28 2.33
CA ASP A 105 -16.75 4.48 1.86
C ASP A 105 -15.34 4.56 2.43
N PHE A 106 -14.41 5.06 1.64
CA PHE A 106 -13.01 5.19 2.09
C PHE A 106 -12.54 6.64 2.00
N ALA A 107 -11.59 6.98 2.87
CA ALA A 107 -11.07 8.34 2.92
C ALA A 107 -10.18 8.65 1.70
N LEU A 108 -10.42 9.82 1.10
CA LEU A 108 -9.55 10.45 0.11
C LEU A 108 -8.68 11.53 0.76
N TRP A 109 -9.24 12.26 1.74
CA TRP A 109 -8.56 13.22 2.59
C TRP A 109 -9.08 13.10 4.01
N LYS A 110 -8.19 13.01 5.00
CA LYS A 110 -8.57 12.98 6.42
C LYS A 110 -8.16 14.26 7.09
N LYS A 111 -9.12 14.88 7.80
CA LYS A 111 -8.83 16.00 8.70
C LYS A 111 -7.88 15.56 9.79
N ALA A 112 -6.82 16.32 10.02
CA ALA A 112 -5.86 16.05 11.07
C ALA A 112 -6.42 16.36 12.45
N GLN A 113 -6.15 15.49 13.41
CA GLN A 113 -6.33 15.79 14.83
C GLN A 113 -5.10 16.55 15.35
N PRO A 114 -5.20 17.25 16.50
CA PRO A 114 -4.08 18.04 17.03
C PRO A 114 -2.77 17.25 17.21
N GLU A 115 -2.87 15.95 17.46
CA GLU A 115 -1.74 15.04 17.68
C GLU A 115 -1.00 14.65 16.41
N HIS A 116 -1.61 14.83 15.24
CA HIS A 116 -0.98 14.47 13.97
C HIS A 116 0.16 15.44 13.64
N ILE A 117 1.38 14.91 13.57
CA ILE A 117 2.59 15.67 13.27
C ILE A 117 2.66 15.98 11.77
N MET A 118 2.37 14.97 10.91
CA MET A 118 2.33 15.12 9.46
C MET A 118 0.93 15.53 9.02
N ARG A 119 0.79 16.76 8.58
CA ARG A 119 -0.44 17.35 8.04
C ARG A 119 -0.11 18.50 7.10
N TRP A 120 -0.97 18.72 6.14
CA TRP A 120 -0.81 19.75 5.13
C TRP A 120 -2.12 20.53 4.95
N PRO A 121 -2.04 21.81 4.55
CA PRO A 121 -3.23 22.57 4.22
C PRO A 121 -3.89 22.04 2.95
N SER A 122 -5.21 22.02 2.95
CA SER A 122 -6.03 21.68 1.79
C SER A 122 -7.28 22.57 1.72
N PRO A 123 -8.05 22.54 0.62
CA PRO A 123 -9.31 23.27 0.53
C PRO A 123 -10.35 22.86 1.59
N TRP A 124 -10.25 21.65 2.13
CA TRP A 124 -11.23 21.09 3.06
C TRP A 124 -10.82 21.27 4.52
N SER A 125 -9.57 21.05 4.82
CA SER A 125 -8.99 21.19 6.17
C SER A 125 -7.47 21.00 6.15
N ASP A 126 -6.81 21.34 7.25
CA ASP A 126 -5.49 20.79 7.55
C ASP A 126 -5.63 19.29 7.78
N GLY A 127 -4.88 18.49 7.02
CA GLY A 127 -5.06 17.05 7.03
C GLY A 127 -4.00 16.29 6.26
N PHE A 128 -4.34 15.09 5.86
CA PHE A 128 -3.47 14.21 5.09
C PHE A 128 -4.29 13.35 4.12
N PRO A 129 -3.67 12.90 3.00
CA PRO A 129 -4.37 12.09 2.01
C PRO A 129 -4.72 10.71 2.55
N GLY A 130 -5.77 10.11 2.01
CA GLY A 130 -6.04 8.70 2.16
C GLY A 130 -4.97 7.86 1.44
N TRP A 131 -4.60 6.73 2.02
CA TRP A 131 -3.51 5.87 1.55
C TRP A 131 -3.59 5.51 0.05
N HIS A 132 -4.79 5.33 -0.50
CA HIS A 132 -4.97 4.89 -1.90
C HIS A 132 -4.73 6.04 -2.90
N ALA A 133 -4.97 7.30 -2.50
CA ALA A 133 -4.76 8.47 -3.36
C ALA A 133 -3.29 8.73 -3.70
N GLU A 134 -2.39 8.27 -2.84
CA GLU A 134 -0.94 8.43 -3.03
C GLU A 134 -0.47 7.75 -4.32
N CYS A 135 -0.76 6.45 -4.45
CA CYS A 135 -0.32 5.65 -5.59
C CYS A 135 -1.02 6.07 -6.88
N THR A 136 -2.32 6.36 -6.85
CA THR A 136 -3.07 6.84 -8.02
C THR A 136 -2.49 8.17 -8.55
N ALA A 137 -2.22 9.12 -7.66
CA ALA A 137 -1.69 10.43 -8.05
C ALA A 137 -0.25 10.33 -8.60
N MET A 138 0.62 9.58 -7.92
CA MET A 138 2.02 9.42 -8.32
C MET A 138 2.16 8.59 -9.60
N GLY A 139 1.40 7.50 -9.72
CA GLY A 139 1.36 6.68 -10.94
C GLY A 139 0.99 7.50 -12.15
N ARG A 140 -0.09 8.28 -12.08
CA ARG A 140 -0.51 9.18 -13.15
C ARG A 140 0.54 10.23 -13.50
N LYS A 141 1.19 10.83 -12.51
CA LYS A 141 2.19 11.88 -12.73
C LYS A 141 3.39 11.39 -13.50
N TYR A 142 3.90 10.20 -13.19
CA TYR A 142 5.17 9.71 -13.74
C TYR A 142 5.02 8.72 -14.87
N LEU A 143 3.92 7.98 -14.93
CA LEU A 143 3.68 6.94 -15.93
C LEU A 143 2.60 7.32 -16.95
N GLY A 144 1.88 8.43 -16.71
CA GLY A 144 0.83 8.90 -17.61
C GLY A 144 -0.56 8.42 -17.22
N GLU A 145 -1.53 8.69 -18.11
CA GLU A 145 -2.94 8.32 -17.88
C GLU A 145 -3.14 6.80 -17.89
N HIS A 146 -2.32 6.09 -18.65
CA HIS A 146 -2.31 4.63 -18.75
C HIS A 146 -0.88 4.12 -18.68
N PHE A 147 -0.67 3.02 -17.98
CA PHE A 147 0.61 2.32 -17.92
C PHE A 147 0.44 0.80 -17.85
N ASP A 148 1.52 0.08 -18.17
CA ASP A 148 1.42 -1.35 -18.45
C ASP A 148 1.17 -2.19 -17.21
N ILE A 149 2.01 -2.10 -16.18
CA ILE A 149 1.99 -3.03 -15.05
C ILE A 149 1.98 -2.28 -13.72
N HIS A 150 1.04 -2.66 -12.84
CA HIS A 150 1.02 -2.31 -11.44
C HIS A 150 1.16 -3.59 -10.61
N GLY A 151 2.12 -3.61 -9.70
CA GLY A 151 2.42 -4.79 -8.87
C GLY A 151 2.26 -4.54 -7.38
N GLY A 152 1.96 -5.62 -6.65
CA GLY A 152 1.90 -5.56 -5.19
C GLY A 152 1.69 -6.94 -4.56
N GLY A 153 1.56 -7.00 -3.25
CA GLY A 153 1.18 -8.22 -2.54
C GLY A 153 -0.30 -8.56 -2.75
N MET A 154 -0.68 -9.81 -2.60
CA MET A 154 -2.09 -10.25 -2.68
C MET A 154 -2.98 -9.56 -1.63
N ASP A 155 -2.42 -9.12 -0.52
CA ASP A 155 -3.11 -8.35 0.51
C ASP A 155 -3.51 -6.94 0.05
N LEU A 156 -2.88 -6.41 -1.00
CA LEU A 156 -3.21 -5.13 -1.60
C LEU A 156 -4.36 -5.21 -2.63
N ILE A 157 -4.71 -6.40 -3.13
CA ILE A 157 -5.83 -6.55 -4.08
C ILE A 157 -7.07 -5.83 -3.54
N PHE A 158 -7.37 -6.07 -2.27
CA PHE A 158 -8.46 -5.41 -1.57
C PHE A 158 -8.01 -5.00 -0.15
N PRO A 159 -8.25 -3.75 0.27
CA PRO A 159 -8.98 -2.70 -0.47
C PRO A 159 -8.11 -1.83 -1.40
N HIS A 160 -6.77 -1.87 -1.29
CA HIS A 160 -5.88 -0.83 -1.83
C HIS A 160 -5.99 -0.67 -3.35
N HIS A 161 -5.69 -1.70 -4.14
CA HIS A 161 -5.73 -1.62 -5.61
C HIS A 161 -7.16 -1.45 -6.14
N GLU A 162 -8.16 -2.03 -5.48
CA GLU A 162 -9.56 -1.79 -5.83
C GLU A 162 -9.95 -0.32 -5.68
N CYS A 163 -9.47 0.33 -4.61
CA CYS A 163 -9.67 1.76 -4.40
C CYS A 163 -8.92 2.61 -5.44
N GLU A 164 -7.72 2.20 -5.87
CA GLU A 164 -6.99 2.90 -6.93
C GLU A 164 -7.74 2.83 -8.26
N ILE A 165 -8.30 1.66 -8.63
CA ILE A 165 -9.16 1.52 -9.81
C ILE A 165 -10.36 2.47 -9.70
N ALA A 166 -11.05 2.48 -8.56
CA ALA A 166 -12.20 3.34 -8.35
C ALA A 166 -11.83 4.83 -8.46
N GLN A 167 -10.71 5.25 -7.91
CA GLN A 167 -10.21 6.63 -8.02
C GLN A 167 -9.84 6.99 -9.47
N SER A 168 -9.20 6.09 -10.20
CA SER A 168 -8.83 6.29 -11.59
C SER A 168 -10.08 6.46 -12.44
N VAL A 169 -10.99 5.50 -12.40
CA VAL A 169 -12.25 5.53 -13.17
C VAL A 169 -13.08 6.76 -12.82
N ALA A 170 -13.24 7.08 -11.52
CA ALA A 170 -14.01 8.25 -11.10
C ALA A 170 -13.42 9.59 -11.57
N SER A 171 -12.09 9.69 -11.70
CA SER A 171 -11.41 10.95 -12.04
C SER A 171 -11.11 11.13 -13.51
N GLN A 172 -11.11 10.06 -14.33
CA GLN A 172 -10.78 10.14 -15.76
C GLN A 172 -11.66 9.28 -16.68
N GLY A 173 -12.52 8.42 -16.11
CA GLY A 173 -13.46 7.60 -16.88
C GLY A 173 -13.03 6.16 -17.12
N ASP A 174 -11.76 5.80 -16.90
CA ASP A 174 -11.23 4.45 -17.09
C ASP A 174 -10.11 4.08 -16.12
N ASP A 175 -9.72 2.78 -16.15
CA ASP A 175 -8.60 2.27 -15.36
C ASP A 175 -7.26 2.71 -15.97
N MET A 176 -6.34 3.14 -15.13
CA MET A 176 -5.00 3.56 -15.56
C MET A 176 -4.05 2.37 -15.79
N VAL A 177 -4.41 1.15 -15.37
CA VAL A 177 -3.51 -0.02 -15.36
C VAL A 177 -3.98 -1.09 -16.34
N HIS A 178 -3.09 -1.53 -17.24
CA HIS A 178 -3.40 -2.63 -18.16
C HIS A 178 -3.29 -4.00 -17.49
N TYR A 179 -2.27 -4.23 -16.66
CA TYR A 179 -2.01 -5.52 -16.02
C TYR A 179 -1.73 -5.37 -14.53
N TRP A 180 -2.58 -5.97 -13.71
CA TRP A 180 -2.37 -6.08 -12.26
C TRP A 180 -1.61 -7.37 -11.95
N MET A 181 -0.47 -7.25 -11.26
CA MET A 181 0.34 -8.40 -10.86
C MET A 181 0.45 -8.49 -9.34
N HIS A 182 0.15 -9.66 -8.78
CA HIS A 182 0.17 -9.84 -7.31
C HIS A 182 1.04 -11.03 -6.94
N ASN A 183 2.03 -10.78 -6.07
CA ASN A 183 2.82 -11.83 -5.46
C ASN A 183 2.15 -12.34 -4.17
N ASN A 184 2.40 -13.60 -3.85
CA ASN A 184 1.86 -14.21 -2.65
C ASN A 184 2.69 -13.88 -1.41
N MET A 185 2.21 -14.33 -0.26
CA MET A 185 2.80 -14.07 1.06
C MET A 185 4.07 -14.88 1.30
N ILE A 186 4.90 -14.36 2.20
CA ILE A 186 6.02 -15.08 2.79
C ILE A 186 5.53 -15.77 4.08
N THR A 187 5.90 -17.04 4.24
CA THR A 187 5.68 -17.80 5.46
C THR A 187 7.00 -18.26 6.07
N ILE A 188 6.97 -18.59 7.33
CA ILE A 188 8.10 -19.18 8.07
C ILE A 188 7.59 -20.49 8.66
N ASN A 189 8.15 -21.62 8.19
CA ASN A 189 7.70 -22.97 8.60
C ASN A 189 6.17 -23.12 8.49
N GLY A 190 5.59 -22.76 7.35
CA GLY A 190 4.17 -22.83 7.06
C GLY A 190 3.28 -21.79 7.74
N THR A 191 3.84 -20.92 8.60
CA THR A 191 3.08 -19.89 9.32
C THR A 191 3.33 -18.52 8.69
N LYS A 192 2.26 -17.74 8.47
CA LYS A 192 2.40 -16.35 7.97
C LYS A 192 3.44 -15.56 8.79
N MET A 193 4.38 -14.91 8.11
CA MET A 193 5.35 -14.06 8.78
C MET A 193 4.67 -12.79 9.31
N GLY A 194 4.84 -12.49 10.58
CA GLY A 194 4.25 -11.31 11.20
C GLY A 194 4.90 -10.91 12.52
N LYS A 195 5.00 -9.62 12.77
CA LYS A 195 5.60 -9.09 14.02
C LYS A 195 4.84 -9.56 15.27
N SER A 196 3.51 -9.58 15.21
CA SER A 196 2.65 -10.05 16.31
C SER A 196 2.79 -11.55 16.61
N LEU A 197 3.28 -12.33 15.66
CA LEU A 197 3.52 -13.77 15.81
C LEU A 197 4.95 -14.09 16.29
N GLY A 198 5.81 -13.08 16.43
CA GLY A 198 7.20 -13.24 16.87
C GLY A 198 8.08 -14.05 15.92
N ASN A 199 7.64 -14.22 14.65
CA ASN A 199 8.37 -14.94 13.60
C ASN A 199 8.79 -14.03 12.44
N PHE A 200 8.76 -12.72 12.65
CA PHE A 200 9.20 -11.75 11.66
C PHE A 200 10.73 -11.71 11.64
N ILE A 201 11.33 -12.02 10.50
CA ILE A 201 12.78 -12.03 10.28
C ILE A 201 13.13 -10.92 9.30
N THR A 202 13.99 -9.99 9.70
CA THR A 202 14.50 -8.94 8.83
C THR A 202 15.57 -9.46 7.89
N LEU A 203 15.85 -8.76 6.77
CA LEU A 203 16.95 -9.12 5.87
C LEU A 203 18.31 -9.09 6.58
N ASP A 204 18.53 -8.10 7.45
CA ASP A 204 19.75 -8.04 8.26
C ASP A 204 19.93 -9.28 9.14
N GLU A 205 18.85 -9.78 9.75
CA GLU A 205 18.90 -11.01 10.56
C GLU A 205 19.15 -12.25 9.70
N PHE A 206 18.59 -12.34 8.50
CA PHE A 206 18.94 -13.41 7.55
C PHE A 206 20.43 -13.37 7.19
N PHE A 207 20.96 -12.18 6.89
CA PHE A 207 22.36 -12.04 6.46
C PHE A 207 23.36 -12.31 7.59
N ASN A 208 23.00 -12.00 8.82
CA ASN A 208 23.86 -12.16 9.99
C ASN A 208 23.58 -13.43 10.81
N GLY A 209 22.47 -14.14 10.52
CA GLY A 209 22.08 -15.34 11.27
C GLY A 209 21.68 -15.08 12.72
N THR A 210 21.23 -13.86 13.05
CA THR A 210 21.00 -13.45 14.45
C THR A 210 19.61 -13.77 14.97
N HIS A 211 18.67 -14.15 14.10
CA HIS A 211 17.31 -14.49 14.53
C HIS A 211 17.24 -15.93 15.05
N LYS A 212 16.51 -16.15 16.15
CA LYS A 212 16.38 -17.46 16.84
C LYS A 212 15.85 -18.61 15.98
N LEU A 213 15.13 -18.33 14.90
CA LEU A 213 14.58 -19.32 13.98
C LEU A 213 15.55 -19.71 12.86
N LEU A 214 16.68 -19.02 12.74
CA LEU A 214 17.71 -19.31 11.72
C LEU A 214 18.79 -20.21 12.29
N ALA A 215 19.15 -21.27 11.57
CA ALA A 215 20.22 -22.16 11.93
C ALA A 215 21.62 -21.55 11.67
N GLN A 216 21.70 -20.61 10.74
CA GLN A 216 22.94 -19.94 10.35
C GLN A 216 22.66 -18.62 9.62
N ALA A 217 23.70 -17.88 9.30
CA ALA A 217 23.66 -16.76 8.36
C ALA A 217 23.49 -17.27 6.93
N TYR A 218 22.72 -16.52 6.13
CA TYR A 218 22.52 -16.82 4.71
C TYR A 218 22.97 -15.64 3.88
N THR A 219 23.70 -15.90 2.77
CA THR A 219 24.12 -14.82 1.89
C THR A 219 22.91 -14.13 1.24
N PRO A 220 22.99 -12.83 0.91
CA PRO A 220 21.92 -12.16 0.20
C PRO A 220 21.52 -12.86 -1.10
N MET A 221 22.49 -13.44 -1.82
CA MET A 221 22.22 -14.17 -3.06
C MET A 221 21.49 -15.50 -2.83
N THR A 222 21.74 -16.19 -1.72
CA THR A 222 20.96 -17.37 -1.32
C THR A 222 19.50 -17.00 -1.10
N ILE A 223 19.22 -15.91 -0.37
CA ILE A 223 17.86 -15.43 -0.13
C ILE A 223 17.17 -15.03 -1.45
N ARG A 224 17.88 -14.29 -2.32
CA ARG A 224 17.37 -13.92 -3.63
C ARG A 224 17.05 -15.14 -4.49
N PHE A 225 17.96 -16.09 -4.58
CA PHE A 225 17.80 -17.31 -5.37
C PHE A 225 16.62 -18.12 -4.84
N PHE A 226 16.52 -18.29 -3.54
CA PHE A 226 15.41 -18.99 -2.89
C PHE A 226 14.04 -18.37 -3.25
N ILE A 227 13.91 -17.04 -3.21
CA ILE A 227 12.67 -16.36 -3.59
C ILE A 227 12.36 -16.58 -5.08
N LEU A 228 13.37 -16.49 -5.95
CA LEU A 228 13.19 -16.60 -7.39
C LEU A 228 12.91 -18.01 -7.91
N GLN A 229 13.16 -19.06 -7.11
CA GLN A 229 12.79 -20.42 -7.45
C GLN A 229 11.28 -20.65 -7.44
N ALA A 230 10.55 -19.88 -6.62
CA ALA A 230 9.10 -19.98 -6.53
C ALA A 230 8.42 -19.17 -7.64
N HIS A 231 7.30 -19.67 -8.16
CA HIS A 231 6.43 -18.83 -8.99
C HIS A 231 5.89 -17.66 -8.14
N TYR A 232 5.88 -16.44 -8.67
CA TYR A 232 5.53 -15.24 -7.90
C TYR A 232 4.15 -15.29 -7.23
N ARG A 233 3.20 -16.08 -7.75
CA ARG A 233 1.88 -16.28 -7.16
C ARG A 233 1.85 -17.38 -6.09
N SER A 234 2.93 -18.14 -5.93
CA SER A 234 3.03 -19.19 -4.91
C SER A 234 3.53 -18.61 -3.59
N THR A 235 3.09 -19.17 -2.49
CA THR A 235 3.64 -18.85 -1.16
C THR A 235 5.13 -19.22 -1.13
N VAL A 236 5.95 -18.33 -0.61
CA VAL A 236 7.38 -18.57 -0.36
C VAL A 236 7.54 -18.91 1.11
N ASP A 237 7.81 -20.20 1.39
CA ASP A 237 7.95 -20.70 2.76
C ASP A 237 9.42 -20.84 3.15
N PHE A 238 9.88 -19.95 4.03
CA PHE A 238 11.23 -19.99 4.57
C PHE A 238 11.34 -21.06 5.65
N SER A 239 12.20 -22.06 5.42
CA SER A 239 12.67 -22.99 6.43
C SER A 239 14.19 -23.13 6.33
N ASN A 240 14.84 -23.60 7.40
CA ASN A 240 16.28 -23.81 7.38
C ASN A 240 16.70 -24.84 6.32
N GLU A 241 15.94 -25.92 6.16
CA GLU A 241 16.20 -26.97 5.19
C GLU A 241 16.11 -26.42 3.75
N ALA A 242 15.08 -25.64 3.46
CA ALA A 242 14.89 -25.05 2.14
C ALA A 242 15.96 -24.00 1.80
N LEU A 243 16.36 -23.17 2.77
CA LEU A 243 17.44 -22.21 2.61
C LEU A 243 18.80 -22.85 2.44
N GLN A 244 19.08 -23.96 3.14
CA GLN A 244 20.34 -24.72 3.03
C GLN A 244 20.45 -25.44 1.69
N ALA A 245 19.33 -25.80 1.08
CA ALA A 245 19.28 -26.46 -0.23
C ALA A 245 19.44 -25.46 -1.41
N SER A 246 19.33 -24.15 -1.14
CA SER A 246 19.44 -23.08 -2.15
C SER A 246 20.84 -22.52 -2.26
#